data_1c71bfdd19d3d4a72a047f5a522a035c
#
_entry.id   1c71bfdd19d3d4a72a047f5a522a035c
#
_cell.length_a   1.000
_cell.length_b   1.000
_cell.length_c   1.000
_cell.angle_alpha   90.00
_cell.angle_beta   90.00
_cell.angle_gamma   90.00
#
_symmetry.space_group_name_H-M   'P 1'
#
loop_
_entity.id
_entity.type
_entity.pdbx_description
1 polymer ?
#
loop_
_entity_poly.entity_id
_entity_poly.type
_entity_poly.pdbx_seq_one_letter_code
_entity_poly.pdbx_strand_id
1 'polypeptide(L)'
;MPNPTAAMLVIGDEILSGRTRDANMHFLAQELTGHGIDLREVRIVHDDADAIVAALDALRADHDTVVTSGGIGPTHDDITADAVARAFGVAIDVRDDARAILQAHYDRQGTALNAARLRMARIPEGATLIDNPVSAAPGFSIGNVHVMAGVPAVFQAMVASVLPTLTGGEPLLSQTLRVQRGEGDIAGPL
;
A
#
# COMPACT_ATOMS: atom_id res chain seq x y z
N MET A 1 -2.89 -15.78 -21.18
CA MET A 1 -1.57 -15.31 -20.66
C MET A 1 -1.62 -15.42 -19.14
N PRO A 2 -0.52 -15.60 -18.43
CA PRO A 2 -0.56 -15.57 -16.97
C PRO A 2 -1.05 -14.20 -16.51
N ASN A 3 -1.71 -14.17 -15.36
CA ASN A 3 -2.14 -12.92 -14.73
C ASN A 3 -0.94 -12.06 -14.33
N PRO A 4 -1.07 -10.73 -14.32
CA PRO A 4 -0.08 -9.86 -13.72
C PRO A 4 0.15 -10.21 -12.24
N THR A 5 1.37 -9.98 -11.77
CA THR A 5 1.80 -10.29 -10.41
C THR A 5 1.85 -9.06 -9.53
N ALA A 6 1.51 -9.22 -8.26
CA ALA A 6 1.66 -8.17 -7.27
C ALA A 6 2.41 -8.66 -6.04
N ALA A 7 3.04 -7.72 -5.34
CA ALA A 7 3.57 -7.91 -3.99
C ALA A 7 3.08 -6.83 -3.05
N MET A 8 3.09 -7.13 -1.74
CA MET A 8 2.79 -6.15 -0.70
C MET A 8 3.96 -6.01 0.26
N LEU A 9 4.28 -4.78 0.62
CA LEU A 9 5.23 -4.42 1.67
C LEU A 9 4.50 -3.72 2.81
N VAL A 10 4.37 -4.40 3.94
CA VAL A 10 3.81 -3.84 5.18
C VAL A 10 4.96 -3.28 6.00
N ILE A 11 4.82 -2.03 6.43
CA ILE A 11 5.84 -1.30 7.19
C ILE A 11 5.20 -0.88 8.52
N GLY A 12 5.76 -1.37 9.63
CA GLY A 12 5.25 -1.03 10.95
C GLY A 12 5.71 -1.99 12.04
N ASP A 13 6.37 -1.46 13.04
CA ASP A 13 6.79 -2.17 14.25
C ASP A 13 5.62 -2.70 15.07
N GLU A 14 4.46 -2.07 14.98
CA GLU A 14 3.23 -2.51 15.67
C GLU A 14 2.70 -3.83 15.11
N ILE A 15 2.93 -4.11 13.83
CA ILE A 15 2.55 -5.37 13.20
C ILE A 15 3.51 -6.48 13.65
N LEU A 16 4.83 -6.23 13.56
CA LEU A 16 5.86 -7.20 13.95
C LEU A 16 5.83 -7.52 15.44
N SER A 17 5.50 -6.55 16.29
CA SER A 17 5.36 -6.75 17.74
C SER A 17 4.04 -7.39 18.15
N GLY A 18 3.10 -7.58 17.21
CA GLY A 18 1.77 -8.14 17.50
C GLY A 18 0.82 -7.17 18.23
N ARG A 19 1.19 -5.90 18.41
CA ARG A 19 0.29 -4.89 19.00
C ARG A 19 -0.92 -4.60 18.12
N THR A 20 -0.73 -4.68 16.81
CA THR A 20 -1.78 -4.47 15.80
C THR A 20 -1.82 -5.67 14.87
N ARG A 21 -3.03 -6.15 14.59
CA ARG A 21 -3.25 -7.16 13.56
C ARG A 21 -3.36 -6.48 12.21
N ASP A 22 -2.58 -6.92 11.23
CA ASP A 22 -2.74 -6.46 9.86
C ASP A 22 -4.11 -6.88 9.29
N ALA A 23 -4.83 -5.93 8.73
CA ALA A 23 -6.10 -6.13 8.03
C ALA A 23 -6.00 -5.79 6.53
N ASN A 24 -4.93 -5.09 6.13
CA ASN A 24 -4.76 -4.54 4.80
C ASN A 24 -4.37 -5.62 3.79
N MET A 25 -3.54 -6.58 4.18
CA MET A 25 -3.12 -7.68 3.32
C MET A 25 -4.30 -8.53 2.85
N HIS A 26 -5.19 -8.92 3.77
CA HIS A 26 -6.36 -9.70 3.41
C HIS A 26 -7.29 -8.96 2.44
N PHE A 27 -7.55 -7.68 2.72
CA PHE A 27 -8.35 -6.82 1.84
C PHE A 27 -7.70 -6.70 0.45
N LEU A 28 -6.41 -6.36 0.39
CA LEU A 28 -5.69 -6.23 -0.88
C LEU A 28 -5.73 -7.52 -1.70
N ALA A 29 -5.53 -8.67 -1.06
CA ALA A 29 -5.57 -9.97 -1.73
C ALA A 29 -6.92 -10.23 -2.40
N GLN A 30 -8.03 -9.89 -1.74
CA GLN A 30 -9.37 -10.03 -2.29
C GLN A 30 -9.61 -9.11 -3.50
N GLU A 31 -9.23 -7.83 -3.37
CA GLU A 31 -9.39 -6.84 -4.45
C GLU A 31 -8.55 -7.19 -5.68
N LEU A 32 -7.28 -7.56 -5.49
CA LEU A 32 -6.39 -7.96 -6.58
C LEU A 32 -6.89 -9.23 -7.28
N THR A 33 -7.32 -10.24 -6.52
CA THR A 33 -7.90 -11.49 -7.08
C THR A 33 -9.13 -11.19 -7.92
N GLY A 34 -10.02 -10.31 -7.43
CA GLY A 34 -11.20 -9.86 -8.17
C GLY A 34 -10.87 -9.08 -9.44
N HIS A 35 -9.68 -8.49 -9.52
CA HIS A 35 -9.19 -7.74 -10.67
C HIS A 35 -8.30 -8.57 -11.61
N GLY A 36 -8.09 -9.85 -11.29
CA GLY A 36 -7.24 -10.75 -12.08
C GLY A 36 -5.74 -10.46 -11.90
N ILE A 37 -5.32 -10.03 -10.72
CA ILE A 37 -3.91 -9.80 -10.36
C ILE A 37 -3.55 -10.78 -9.25
N ASP A 38 -2.46 -11.51 -9.44
CA ASP A 38 -2.00 -12.52 -8.49
C ASP A 38 -1.10 -11.89 -7.41
N LEU A 39 -1.58 -11.77 -6.16
CA LEU A 39 -0.72 -11.41 -5.05
C LEU A 39 0.22 -12.59 -4.72
N ARG A 40 1.50 -12.47 -5.07
CA ARG A 40 2.49 -13.54 -4.98
C ARG A 40 3.31 -13.51 -3.70
N GLU A 41 3.55 -12.31 -3.16
CA GLU A 41 4.42 -12.14 -2.00
C GLU A 41 3.93 -11.02 -1.08
N VAL A 42 4.11 -11.23 0.22
CA VAL A 42 3.90 -10.20 1.26
C VAL A 42 5.11 -10.20 2.17
N ARG A 43 5.73 -9.04 2.34
CA ARG A 43 6.80 -8.83 3.34
C ARG A 43 6.32 -7.86 4.41
N ILE A 44 6.76 -8.10 5.64
CA ILE A 44 6.56 -7.18 6.76
C ILE A 44 7.94 -6.78 7.27
N VAL A 45 8.18 -5.48 7.36
CA VAL A 45 9.47 -4.94 7.79
C VAL A 45 9.30 -3.92 8.90
N HIS A 46 10.37 -3.69 9.66
CA HIS A 46 10.47 -2.62 10.65
C HIS A 46 10.41 -1.23 10.00
N ASP A 47 10.11 -0.22 10.81
CA ASP A 47 10.27 1.21 10.45
C ASP A 47 11.76 1.57 10.41
N ASP A 48 12.50 0.90 9.51
CA ASP A 48 13.93 1.07 9.25
C ASP A 48 14.17 1.30 7.77
N ALA A 49 14.89 2.37 7.45
CA ALA A 49 15.06 2.82 6.06
C ALA A 49 15.83 1.80 5.19
N ASP A 50 16.82 1.10 5.75
CA ASP A 50 17.60 0.12 4.99
C ASP A 50 16.77 -1.15 4.75
N ALA A 51 15.98 -1.58 5.74
CA ALA A 51 15.07 -2.71 5.61
C ALA A 51 13.97 -2.43 4.56
N ILE A 52 13.39 -1.22 4.58
CA ILE A 52 12.37 -0.80 3.61
C ILE A 52 12.95 -0.79 2.19
N VAL A 53 14.11 -0.14 1.99
CA VAL A 53 14.76 -0.04 0.67
C VAL A 53 15.10 -1.43 0.14
N ALA A 54 15.74 -2.28 0.94
CA ALA A 54 16.13 -3.62 0.50
C ALA A 54 14.91 -4.49 0.12
N ALA A 55 13.83 -4.44 0.92
CA ALA A 55 12.61 -5.16 0.62
C ALA A 55 11.92 -4.62 -0.65
N LEU A 56 11.83 -3.30 -0.77
CA LEU A 56 11.20 -2.63 -1.91
C LEU A 56 11.93 -2.94 -3.22
N ASP A 57 13.29 -2.84 -3.22
CA ASP A 57 14.09 -3.10 -4.41
C ASP A 57 13.93 -4.54 -4.92
N ALA A 58 13.88 -5.52 -4.01
CA ALA A 58 13.64 -6.90 -4.38
C ALA A 58 12.22 -7.10 -4.93
N LEU A 59 11.19 -6.58 -4.24
CA LEU A 59 9.80 -6.77 -4.65
C LEU A 59 9.49 -6.10 -5.99
N ARG A 60 9.97 -4.85 -6.22
CA ARG A 60 9.70 -4.13 -7.47
C ARG A 60 10.44 -4.68 -8.69
N ALA A 61 11.53 -5.43 -8.47
CA ALA A 61 12.25 -6.11 -9.54
C ALA A 61 11.53 -7.38 -10.03
N ASP A 62 10.82 -8.07 -9.11
CA ASP A 62 10.27 -9.40 -9.37
C ASP A 62 8.76 -9.40 -9.67
N HIS A 63 8.05 -8.27 -9.42
CA HIS A 63 6.60 -8.18 -9.58
C HIS A 63 6.19 -6.98 -10.43
N ASP A 64 5.06 -7.13 -11.15
CA ASP A 64 4.51 -6.07 -12.01
C ASP A 64 3.98 -4.89 -11.20
N THR A 65 3.53 -5.12 -9.96
CA THR A 65 2.96 -4.12 -9.05
C THR A 65 3.39 -4.38 -7.62
N VAL A 66 3.79 -3.32 -6.90
CA VAL A 66 4.06 -3.37 -5.47
C VAL A 66 3.18 -2.37 -4.74
N VAL A 67 2.46 -2.81 -3.72
CA VAL A 67 1.66 -1.95 -2.84
C VAL A 67 2.32 -1.91 -1.47
N THR A 68 2.56 -0.71 -0.93
CA THR A 68 3.03 -0.58 0.46
C THR A 68 1.90 -0.17 1.39
N SER A 69 2.01 -0.50 2.66
CA SER A 69 1.06 -0.13 3.71
C SER A 69 1.81 0.33 4.95
N GLY A 70 1.65 1.60 5.34
CA GLY A 70 2.23 2.18 6.55
C GLY A 70 3.34 3.20 6.31
N GLY A 71 3.70 3.92 7.37
CA GLY A 71 4.84 4.83 7.44
C GLY A 71 4.76 6.11 6.58
N ILE A 72 3.55 6.61 6.26
CA ILE A 72 3.33 7.89 5.56
C ILE A 72 2.50 8.91 6.35
N GLY A 73 2.44 8.75 7.65
CA GLY A 73 1.76 9.67 8.56
C GLY A 73 2.58 10.91 8.91
N PRO A 74 2.15 11.67 9.95
CA PRO A 74 2.78 12.92 10.35
C PRO A 74 3.90 12.76 11.39
N THR A 75 4.17 11.55 11.87
CA THR A 75 5.08 11.30 12.98
C THR A 75 6.54 11.11 12.53
N HIS A 76 7.48 11.04 13.45
CA HIS A 76 8.90 10.99 13.09
C HIS A 76 9.36 9.60 12.60
N ASP A 77 8.60 8.59 12.94
CA ASP A 77 8.75 7.20 12.50
C ASP A 77 8.10 6.92 11.12
N ASP A 78 7.31 7.86 10.60
CA ASP A 78 6.78 7.80 9.23
C ASP A 78 7.89 8.14 8.21
N ILE A 79 8.66 7.13 7.81
CA ILE A 79 9.86 7.25 6.98
C ILE A 79 9.71 6.60 5.59
N THR A 80 8.55 6.02 5.29
CA THR A 80 8.33 5.27 4.05
C THR A 80 8.55 6.12 2.81
N ALA A 81 8.08 7.38 2.79
CA ALA A 81 8.25 8.26 1.64
C ALA A 81 9.73 8.56 1.35
N ASP A 82 10.53 8.79 2.40
CA ASP A 82 11.99 9.01 2.30
C ASP A 82 12.71 7.74 1.82
N ALA A 83 12.35 6.58 2.34
CA ALA A 83 12.92 5.29 1.93
C ALA A 83 12.60 4.97 0.46
N VAL A 84 11.39 5.24 0.01
CA VAL A 84 10.99 5.08 -1.40
C VAL A 84 11.77 6.03 -2.31
N ALA A 85 11.89 7.32 -1.95
CA ALA A 85 12.71 8.27 -2.71
C ALA A 85 14.16 7.80 -2.85
N ARG A 86 14.72 7.26 -1.77
CA ARG A 86 16.07 6.68 -1.75
C ARG A 86 16.18 5.45 -2.67
N ALA A 87 15.20 4.53 -2.64
CA ALA A 87 15.18 3.34 -3.49
C ALA A 87 15.09 3.68 -4.98
N PHE A 88 14.44 4.79 -5.32
CA PHE A 88 14.34 5.28 -6.69
C PHE A 88 15.46 6.26 -7.09
N GLY A 89 16.30 6.68 -6.13
CA GLY A 89 17.39 7.64 -6.38
C GLY A 89 16.90 9.03 -6.78
N VAL A 90 15.74 9.45 -6.28
CA VAL A 90 15.12 10.75 -6.59
C VAL A 90 15.06 11.66 -5.36
N ALA A 91 14.94 12.97 -5.60
CA ALA A 91 14.74 13.94 -4.53
C ALA A 91 13.32 13.81 -3.93
N ILE A 92 13.18 14.24 -2.67
CA ILE A 92 11.89 14.29 -1.96
C ILE A 92 11.77 15.64 -1.24
N ASP A 93 10.66 16.31 -1.42
CA ASP A 93 10.35 17.56 -0.72
C ASP A 93 8.83 17.74 -0.61
N VAL A 94 8.43 18.79 0.13
CA VAL A 94 7.03 19.24 0.19
C VAL A 94 6.59 19.68 -1.19
N ARG A 95 5.58 19.00 -1.73
CA ARG A 95 5.04 19.28 -3.05
C ARG A 95 3.80 20.16 -2.96
N ASP A 96 3.72 21.19 -3.77
CA ASP A 96 2.68 22.24 -3.67
C ASP A 96 1.25 21.68 -3.84
N ASP A 97 1.03 20.73 -4.75
CA ASP A 97 -0.28 20.13 -4.96
C ASP A 97 -0.73 19.29 -3.73
N ALA A 98 0.16 18.48 -3.16
CA ALA A 98 -0.10 17.73 -1.93
C ALA A 98 -0.35 18.67 -0.73
N ARG A 99 0.45 19.74 -0.62
CA ARG A 99 0.27 20.79 0.38
C ARG A 99 -1.08 21.48 0.24
N ALA A 100 -1.50 21.82 -0.97
CA ALA A 100 -2.79 22.47 -1.23
C ALA A 100 -3.98 21.59 -0.79
N ILE A 101 -3.90 20.29 -1.06
CA ILE A 101 -4.92 19.31 -0.61
C ILE A 101 -5.03 19.30 0.91
N LEU A 102 -3.89 19.20 1.60
CA LEU A 102 -3.85 19.19 3.08
C LEU A 102 -4.33 20.52 3.65
N GLN A 103 -3.89 21.66 3.09
CA GLN A 103 -4.31 22.98 3.55
C GLN A 103 -5.83 23.13 3.46
N ALA A 104 -6.42 22.82 2.30
CA ALA A 104 -7.86 22.89 2.12
C ALA A 104 -8.64 21.97 3.08
N HIS A 105 -8.07 20.80 3.42
CA HIS A 105 -8.67 19.88 4.40
C HIS A 105 -8.66 20.46 5.81
N TYR A 106 -7.51 20.96 6.27
CA TYR A 106 -7.36 21.48 7.62
C TYR A 106 -8.06 22.83 7.80
N ASP A 107 -8.15 23.65 6.76
CA ASP A 107 -8.94 24.89 6.77
C ASP A 107 -10.43 24.60 7.02
N ARG A 108 -10.99 23.58 6.34
CA ARG A 108 -12.37 23.14 6.56
C ARG A 108 -12.63 22.63 7.99
N GLN A 109 -11.60 22.11 8.65
CA GLN A 109 -11.68 21.62 10.02
C GLN A 109 -11.39 22.72 11.07
N GLY A 110 -11.04 23.93 10.63
CA GLY A 110 -10.62 25.02 11.54
C GLY A 110 -9.31 24.71 12.28
N THR A 111 -8.45 23.87 11.70
CA THR A 111 -7.22 23.37 12.32
C THR A 111 -6.00 23.77 11.48
N ALA A 112 -4.91 24.19 12.12
CA ALA A 112 -3.71 24.61 11.40
C ALA A 112 -2.95 23.43 10.74
N LEU A 113 -2.46 23.62 9.52
CA LEU A 113 -1.48 22.75 8.87
C LEU A 113 -0.09 23.04 9.50
N ASN A 114 0.23 22.37 10.60
CA ASN A 114 1.49 22.53 11.30
C ASN A 114 2.63 21.74 10.61
N ALA A 115 3.87 21.90 11.09
CA ALA A 115 5.05 21.26 10.51
C ALA A 115 4.96 19.72 10.49
N ALA A 116 4.38 19.09 11.51
CA ALA A 116 4.20 17.65 11.55
C ALA A 116 3.23 17.19 10.44
N ARG A 117 2.09 17.84 10.28
CA ARG A 117 1.12 17.52 9.23
C ARG A 117 1.66 17.80 7.82
N LEU A 118 2.50 18.83 7.68
CA LEU A 118 3.12 19.17 6.41
C LEU A 118 4.07 18.06 5.90
N ARG A 119 4.61 17.21 6.80
CA ARG A 119 5.42 16.04 6.38
C ARG A 119 4.67 15.12 5.43
N MET A 120 3.34 14.97 5.59
CA MET A 120 2.51 14.15 4.70
C MET A 120 2.38 14.71 3.26
N ALA A 121 2.88 15.93 3.01
CA ALA A 121 3.00 16.50 1.67
C ALA A 121 4.38 16.29 1.04
N ARG A 122 5.29 15.56 1.71
CA ARG A 122 6.59 15.20 1.16
C ARG A 122 6.43 14.05 0.19
N ILE A 123 6.64 14.34 -1.08
CA ILE A 123 6.38 13.41 -2.19
C ILE A 123 7.66 13.29 -3.03
N PRO A 124 8.11 12.08 -3.39
CA PRO A 124 9.24 11.87 -4.28
C PRO A 124 9.04 12.53 -5.64
N GLU A 125 10.12 13.06 -6.22
CA GLU A 125 10.11 13.62 -7.55
C GLU A 125 9.68 12.59 -8.60
N GLY A 126 8.81 12.98 -9.53
CA GLY A 126 8.26 12.10 -10.56
C GLY A 126 7.09 11.22 -10.10
N ALA A 127 6.74 11.22 -8.81
CA ALA A 127 5.59 10.46 -8.33
C ALA A 127 4.25 11.15 -8.68
N THR A 128 3.20 10.36 -8.87
CA THR A 128 1.80 10.83 -8.98
C THR A 128 1.07 10.63 -7.67
N LEU A 129 0.15 11.53 -7.30
CA LEU A 129 -0.61 11.41 -6.07
C LEU A 129 -1.68 10.32 -6.18
N ILE A 130 -1.87 9.58 -5.10
CA ILE A 130 -3.03 8.69 -4.88
C ILE A 130 -4.05 9.44 -4.04
N ASP A 131 -5.28 9.51 -4.52
CA ASP A 131 -6.37 10.18 -3.81
C ASP A 131 -6.73 9.47 -2.51
N ASN A 132 -7.02 10.28 -1.48
CA ASN A 132 -7.47 9.83 -0.17
C ASN A 132 -8.65 10.67 0.30
N PRO A 133 -9.87 10.26 -0.03
CA PRO A 133 -11.08 10.99 0.36
C PRO A 133 -11.39 10.91 1.86
N VAL A 134 -10.73 10.00 2.62
CA VAL A 134 -10.99 9.79 4.05
C VAL A 134 -10.29 10.83 4.92
N SER A 135 -8.98 11.04 4.71
CA SER A 135 -8.17 11.94 5.54
C SER A 135 -7.42 13.01 4.75
N ALA A 136 -7.60 13.07 3.44
CA ALA A 136 -6.97 13.98 2.50
C ALA A 136 -5.43 13.87 2.38
N ALA A 137 -4.73 13.24 3.33
CA ALA A 137 -3.29 13.01 3.21
C ALA A 137 -3.02 12.02 2.06
N PRO A 138 -2.45 12.47 0.93
CA PRO A 138 -2.34 11.62 -0.25
C PRO A 138 -1.29 10.51 -0.05
N GLY A 139 -1.53 9.37 -0.69
CA GLY A 139 -0.48 8.44 -1.05
C GLY A 139 0.19 8.87 -2.35
N PHE A 140 1.08 8.04 -2.88
CA PHE A 140 1.68 8.31 -4.18
C PHE A 140 2.10 7.03 -4.91
N SER A 141 2.22 7.12 -6.24
CA SER A 141 2.73 6.08 -7.10
C SER A 141 4.00 6.54 -7.79
N ILE A 142 5.03 5.68 -7.83
CA ILE A 142 6.27 5.90 -8.56
C ILE A 142 6.73 4.58 -9.21
N GLY A 143 6.97 4.57 -10.52
CA GLY A 143 7.21 3.32 -11.25
C GLY A 143 6.05 2.34 -11.05
N ASN A 144 6.36 1.12 -10.63
CA ASN A 144 5.39 0.07 -10.31
C ASN A 144 5.05 0.00 -8.80
N VAL A 145 5.40 1.01 -8.01
CA VAL A 145 5.20 1.05 -6.55
C VAL A 145 4.09 2.03 -6.19
N HIS A 146 3.12 1.58 -5.39
CA HIS A 146 1.98 2.37 -4.90
C HIS A 146 2.05 2.45 -3.38
N VAL A 147 2.32 3.65 -2.86
CA VAL A 147 2.58 3.90 -1.44
C VAL A 147 1.33 4.41 -0.75
N MET A 148 0.85 3.65 0.22
CA MET A 148 -0.43 3.86 0.88
C MET A 148 -0.31 3.88 2.41
N ALA A 149 -1.28 4.51 3.07
CA ALA A 149 -1.35 4.59 4.53
C ALA A 149 -1.61 3.22 5.18
N GLY A 150 -1.20 3.07 6.44
CA GLY A 150 -1.45 1.85 7.24
C GLY A 150 -2.86 1.75 7.81
N VAL A 151 -3.56 2.87 8.01
CA VAL A 151 -4.93 2.88 8.59
C VAL A 151 -5.91 2.19 7.64
N PRO A 152 -6.63 1.13 8.05
CA PRO A 152 -7.40 0.29 7.14
C PRO A 152 -8.40 1.04 6.26
N ALA A 153 -9.20 1.94 6.84
CA ALA A 153 -10.19 2.71 6.07
C ALA A 153 -9.53 3.62 5.01
N VAL A 154 -8.36 4.17 5.31
CA VAL A 154 -7.58 5.00 4.38
C VAL A 154 -6.94 4.14 3.29
N PHE A 155 -6.33 3.02 3.69
CA PHE A 155 -5.73 2.06 2.78
C PHE A 155 -6.75 1.57 1.73
N GLN A 156 -7.94 1.14 2.19
CA GLN A 156 -9.01 0.68 1.32
C GLN A 156 -9.44 1.73 0.30
N ALA A 157 -9.59 2.99 0.74
CA ALA A 157 -9.94 4.09 -0.16
C ALA A 157 -8.84 4.36 -1.20
N MET A 158 -7.56 4.28 -0.80
CA MET A 158 -6.43 4.43 -1.71
C MET A 158 -6.34 3.27 -2.70
N VAL A 159 -6.57 2.02 -2.26
CA VAL A 159 -6.64 0.86 -3.16
C VAL A 159 -7.75 1.04 -4.19
N ALA A 160 -8.94 1.47 -3.76
CA ALA A 160 -10.06 1.73 -4.68
C ALA A 160 -9.74 2.81 -5.73
N SER A 161 -8.88 3.79 -5.38
CA SER A 161 -8.41 4.82 -6.31
C SER A 161 -7.39 4.29 -7.33
N VAL A 162 -6.49 3.38 -6.91
CA VAL A 162 -5.40 2.87 -7.75
C VAL A 162 -5.81 1.68 -8.60
N LEU A 163 -6.62 0.76 -8.04
CA LEU A 163 -6.96 -0.52 -8.66
C LEU A 163 -7.47 -0.38 -10.11
N PRO A 164 -8.36 0.59 -10.47
CA PRO A 164 -8.82 0.77 -11.85
C PRO A 164 -7.72 1.21 -12.83
N THR A 165 -6.56 1.67 -12.33
CA THR A 165 -5.42 2.09 -13.16
C THR A 165 -4.44 0.96 -13.44
N LEU A 166 -4.56 -0.15 -12.72
CA LEU A 166 -3.71 -1.31 -12.88
C LEU A 166 -4.16 -2.17 -14.06
N THR A 167 -3.19 -2.79 -14.71
CA THR A 167 -3.49 -3.80 -15.73
C THR A 167 -3.99 -5.06 -15.04
N GLY A 168 -5.26 -5.39 -15.22
CA GLY A 168 -5.86 -6.63 -14.74
C GLY A 168 -5.72 -7.78 -15.73
N GLY A 169 -5.99 -8.99 -15.25
CA GLY A 169 -6.07 -10.21 -16.05
C GLY A 169 -7.43 -10.90 -15.92
N GLU A 170 -7.43 -12.21 -15.93
CA GLU A 170 -8.64 -13.01 -15.73
C GLU A 170 -8.93 -13.18 -14.23
N PRO A 171 -10.08 -12.70 -13.71
CA PRO A 171 -10.43 -12.88 -12.31
C PRO A 171 -10.51 -14.36 -11.94
N LEU A 172 -9.95 -14.73 -10.79
CA LEU A 172 -10.06 -16.07 -10.27
C LEU A 172 -11.47 -16.31 -9.71
N LEU A 173 -12.21 -17.22 -10.34
CA LEU A 173 -13.51 -17.64 -9.85
C LEU A 173 -13.32 -18.80 -8.86
N SER A 174 -13.89 -18.69 -7.66
CA SER A 174 -13.90 -19.75 -6.68
C SER A 174 -15.32 -20.21 -6.35
N GLN A 175 -15.50 -21.53 -6.23
CA GLN A 175 -16.74 -22.11 -5.75
C GLN A 175 -16.43 -23.02 -4.56
N THR A 176 -17.09 -22.79 -3.43
CA THR A 176 -16.91 -23.61 -2.23
C THR A 176 -18.04 -24.64 -2.14
N LEU A 177 -17.68 -25.91 -2.10
CA LEU A 177 -18.59 -27.00 -1.80
C LEU A 177 -18.34 -27.49 -0.37
N ARG A 178 -19.37 -27.42 0.47
CA ARG A 178 -19.29 -27.96 1.84
C ARG A 178 -19.74 -29.40 1.87
N VAL A 179 -18.85 -30.28 2.25
CA VAL A 179 -19.13 -31.73 2.40
C VAL A 179 -18.97 -32.12 3.86
N GLN A 180 -19.81 -33.09 4.31
CA GLN A 180 -19.76 -33.66 5.68
C GLN A 180 -18.85 -34.90 5.73
N ARG A 181 -17.61 -34.76 5.24
CA ARG A 181 -16.58 -35.81 5.22
C ARG A 181 -15.24 -35.19 5.58
N GLY A 182 -14.33 -35.98 6.13
CA GLY A 182 -12.97 -35.59 6.39
C GLY A 182 -12.21 -35.29 5.08
N GLU A 183 -11.27 -34.36 5.11
CA GLU A 183 -10.47 -33.98 3.94
C GLU A 183 -9.72 -35.17 3.32
N GLY A 184 -9.19 -36.06 4.15
CA GLY A 184 -8.53 -37.30 3.71
C GLY A 184 -9.43 -38.27 2.94
N ASP A 185 -10.77 -38.22 3.15
CA ASP A 185 -11.72 -39.07 2.44
C ASP A 185 -12.07 -38.59 1.04
N ILE A 186 -11.79 -37.34 0.76
CA ILE A 186 -12.13 -36.64 -0.51
C ILE A 186 -10.92 -36.24 -1.34
N ALA A 187 -9.71 -36.25 -0.78
CA ALA A 187 -8.49 -35.81 -1.44
C ALA A 187 -8.11 -36.67 -2.68
N GLY A 188 -8.52 -37.95 -2.71
CA GLY A 188 -8.23 -38.85 -3.83
C GLY A 188 -9.08 -38.61 -5.09
N PRO A 189 -10.39 -38.24 -4.96
CA PRO A 189 -11.26 -37.94 -6.09
C PRO A 189 -11.11 -36.51 -6.65
N LEU A 190 -10.43 -35.56 -5.94
CA LEU A 190 -10.16 -34.19 -6.37
C LEU A 190 -8.85 -34.09 -7.15
#